data_880f2bb8d33198dc47ababf9dcffcb39
#
_entry.id   880f2bb8d33198dc47ababf9dcffcb39
#
_cell.length_a   1.000
_cell.length_b   1.000
_cell.length_c   1.000
_cell.angle_alpha   90.00
_cell.angle_beta   90.00
_cell.angle_gamma   90.00
#
_symmetry.space_group_name_H-M   'P 1'
#
loop_
_entity.id
_entity.type
_entity.pdbx_description
1 polymer ?
#
loop_
_entity_poly.entity_id
_entity_poly.type
_entity_poly.pdbx_seq_one_letter_code
_entity_poly.pdbx_strand_id
1 'polypeptide(L)'
;MNAEQQYIDLFSQTEAMICQHSTEVMNTPRATAFADFERLGFPTRKQEKYKYTDVSKFFEPDYGLNLNRLDIPVNPYEVFKCDVPNMSTSLYFVVNDAFYNKALPAPHLPDGVIFGSLKEMAAKHPELVKKYYGKLADTSKDGVTAFNTAFAQDGVLLYIPKNVALERPIQLVNILRGDVNFLVNRRVLIVLEDGAQARMLVCDHAMDAVNFLATQVIEVFVGENAVFDLYELEETHTSTVRISNMYVKQEANSNVLLNGMTLHNGTSRNTTEVLLAGEGAEINFCGMAIADKNQHVDNNTSIDHAVPNCTSNELFKYVLDDQSVGAFAGLVLVRPDAQHTNSQQTNRNLCATREARMYTQPQLEIYADDVKCSHGATVGQLDENALFYMRQRGIPAREARLLLMFAFVNEVIDTIRLDALKDRLHLLVEKRFRGELNKCQGCAICK
;
A
#
# COMPACT_ATOMS: atom_id res chain seq x y z
N MET A 1 25.13 18.36 0.95
CA MET A 1 24.18 18.73 -0.13
C MET A 1 22.80 18.46 0.44
N ASN A 2 21.81 19.28 0.24
CA ASN A 2 20.45 18.97 0.67
C ASN A 2 19.95 17.77 -0.16
N ALA A 3 19.18 16.84 0.42
CA ALA A 3 18.69 15.66 -0.28
C ALA A 3 17.91 16.02 -1.56
N GLU A 4 17.09 17.07 -1.51
CA GLU A 4 16.35 17.54 -2.68
C GLU A 4 17.27 17.95 -3.83
N GLN A 5 18.33 18.73 -3.53
CA GLN A 5 19.25 19.23 -4.54
C GLN A 5 19.96 18.10 -5.30
N GLN A 6 20.30 17.01 -4.63
CA GLN A 6 20.88 15.84 -5.26
C GLN A 6 19.98 15.27 -6.38
N TYR A 7 18.68 15.15 -6.12
CA TYR A 7 17.73 14.61 -7.09
C TYR A 7 17.31 15.62 -8.14
N ILE A 8 17.30 16.92 -7.83
CA ILE A 8 17.10 18.00 -8.81
C ILE A 8 18.23 17.99 -9.83
N ASP A 9 19.47 17.94 -9.38
CA ASP A 9 20.65 17.88 -10.24
C ASP A 9 20.66 16.59 -11.08
N LEU A 10 20.31 15.44 -10.45
CA LEU A 10 20.23 14.16 -11.14
C LEU A 10 19.18 14.18 -12.25
N PHE A 11 17.98 14.68 -11.98
CA PHE A 11 16.91 14.75 -12.99
C PHE A 11 17.32 15.65 -14.16
N SER A 12 17.85 16.85 -13.87
CA SER A 12 18.29 17.79 -14.91
C SER A 12 19.38 17.21 -15.83
N GLN A 13 20.22 16.32 -15.29
CA GLN A 13 21.26 15.64 -16.09
C GLN A 13 20.76 14.42 -16.84
N THR A 14 19.68 13.79 -16.38
CA THR A 14 19.23 12.48 -16.88
C THR A 14 17.82 12.47 -17.46
N GLU A 15 17.13 13.60 -17.55
CA GLU A 15 15.75 13.69 -18.06
C GLU A 15 15.59 13.01 -19.45
N ALA A 16 16.52 13.29 -20.37
CA ALA A 16 16.49 12.69 -21.71
C ALA A 16 16.56 11.15 -21.65
N MET A 17 17.40 10.60 -20.76
CA MET A 17 17.53 9.17 -20.54
C MET A 17 16.26 8.58 -19.93
N ILE A 18 15.69 9.25 -18.91
CA ILE A 18 14.43 8.83 -18.29
C ILE A 18 13.31 8.78 -19.33
N CYS A 19 13.18 9.81 -20.14
CA CYS A 19 12.18 9.91 -21.21
C CYS A 19 12.37 8.85 -22.29
N GLN A 20 13.60 8.56 -22.67
CA GLN A 20 13.94 7.52 -23.67
C GLN A 20 13.47 6.12 -23.22
N HIS A 21 13.54 5.82 -21.93
CA HIS A 21 13.16 4.54 -21.36
C HIS A 21 11.70 4.48 -20.86
N SER A 22 10.88 5.44 -21.25
CA SER A 22 9.46 5.55 -20.92
C SER A 22 8.59 5.74 -22.16
N THR A 23 7.39 6.29 -22.04
CA THR A 23 6.46 6.56 -23.15
C THR A 23 5.98 8.00 -23.12
N GLU A 24 5.48 8.50 -24.26
CA GLU A 24 4.95 9.86 -24.36
C GLU A 24 3.87 10.16 -23.30
N VAL A 25 2.96 9.20 -23.05
CA VAL A 25 1.89 9.36 -22.04
C VAL A 25 2.47 9.56 -20.66
N MET A 26 3.50 8.81 -20.29
CA MET A 26 4.17 8.95 -18.99
C MET A 26 5.08 10.18 -18.93
N ASN A 27 5.64 10.59 -20.07
CA ASN A 27 6.54 11.75 -20.14
C ASN A 27 5.78 13.08 -20.09
N THR A 28 4.54 13.13 -20.59
CA THR A 28 3.73 14.36 -20.62
C THR A 28 3.60 15.08 -19.28
N PRO A 29 3.29 14.42 -18.14
CA PRO A 29 3.21 15.12 -16.84
C PRO A 29 4.56 15.37 -16.19
N ARG A 30 5.68 14.87 -16.72
CA ARG A 30 6.98 14.81 -16.06
C ARG A 30 7.56 16.19 -15.73
N ALA A 31 7.54 17.10 -16.71
CA ALA A 31 8.06 18.45 -16.51
C ALA A 31 7.29 19.23 -15.44
N THR A 32 5.95 19.11 -15.42
CA THR A 32 5.11 19.72 -14.37
C THR A 32 5.39 19.08 -13.02
N ALA A 33 5.48 17.75 -12.96
CA ALA A 33 5.79 17.03 -11.73
C ALA A 33 7.17 17.40 -11.17
N PHE A 34 8.15 17.57 -12.03
CA PHE A 34 9.48 18.01 -11.61
C PHE A 34 9.47 19.44 -11.05
N ALA A 35 8.80 20.39 -11.72
CA ALA A 35 8.63 21.74 -11.20
C ALA A 35 7.89 21.77 -9.83
N ASP A 36 6.88 20.91 -9.66
CA ASP A 36 6.21 20.73 -8.38
C ASP A 36 7.16 20.18 -7.31
N PHE A 37 8.01 19.20 -7.67
CA PHE A 37 9.01 18.67 -6.75
C PHE A 37 10.06 19.74 -6.35
N GLU A 38 10.55 20.54 -7.29
CA GLU A 38 11.44 21.66 -6.98
C GLU A 38 10.83 22.65 -5.98
N ARG A 39 9.54 22.92 -6.11
CA ARG A 39 8.78 23.82 -5.24
C ARG A 39 8.48 23.22 -3.87
N LEU A 40 8.08 21.95 -3.80
CA LEU A 40 7.59 21.28 -2.58
C LEU A 40 8.72 20.66 -1.76
N GLY A 41 9.73 20.10 -2.42
CA GLY A 41 10.76 19.24 -1.81
C GLY A 41 10.18 17.95 -1.23
N PHE A 42 11.03 17.23 -0.48
CA PHE A 42 10.56 16.07 0.28
C PHE A 42 9.85 16.51 1.57
N PRO A 43 8.73 15.84 1.93
CA PRO A 43 7.98 16.19 3.13
C PRO A 43 8.80 16.02 4.41
N THR A 44 8.63 16.98 5.33
CA THR A 44 9.23 16.98 6.65
C THR A 44 8.17 16.98 7.75
N ARG A 45 8.55 16.76 8.99
CA ARG A 45 7.64 16.85 10.15
C ARG A 45 6.97 18.22 10.36
N LYS A 46 7.37 19.26 9.62
CA LYS A 46 6.71 20.57 9.65
C LYS A 46 5.34 20.55 8.98
N GLN A 47 5.11 19.61 8.08
CA GLN A 47 3.82 19.42 7.42
C GLN A 47 2.96 18.51 8.29
N GLU A 48 1.72 18.91 8.59
CA GLU A 48 0.82 18.17 9.49
C GLU A 48 0.64 16.72 9.05
N LYS A 49 0.45 16.48 7.75
CA LYS A 49 0.31 15.14 7.16
C LYS A 49 1.52 14.24 7.43
N TYR A 50 2.71 14.80 7.67
CA TYR A 50 3.98 14.09 7.88
C TYR A 50 4.56 14.25 9.29
N LYS A 51 3.78 14.76 10.24
CA LYS A 51 4.19 15.08 11.61
C LYS A 51 4.94 13.96 12.34
N TYR A 52 4.59 12.72 12.06
CA TYR A 52 5.18 11.55 12.73
C TYR A 52 6.29 10.89 11.91
N THR A 53 6.46 11.25 10.62
CA THR A 53 7.45 10.64 9.73
C THR A 53 8.18 11.71 8.93
N ASP A 54 9.48 11.88 9.16
CA ASP A 54 10.34 12.79 8.42
C ASP A 54 10.84 12.12 7.15
N VAL A 55 10.11 12.31 6.07
CA VAL A 55 10.39 11.64 4.80
C VAL A 55 11.69 12.12 4.16
N SER A 56 12.03 13.42 4.31
CA SER A 56 13.23 13.99 3.71
C SER A 56 14.51 13.25 4.11
N LYS A 57 14.58 12.76 5.36
CA LYS A 57 15.73 12.01 5.88
C LYS A 57 15.99 10.69 5.17
N PHE A 58 14.96 10.06 4.63
CA PHE A 58 15.13 8.79 3.92
C PHE A 58 15.79 8.95 2.56
N PHE A 59 15.80 10.16 2.02
CA PHE A 59 16.44 10.49 0.75
C PHE A 59 17.87 11.05 0.92
N GLU A 60 18.36 11.24 2.15
CA GLU A 60 19.73 11.70 2.41
C GLU A 60 20.82 10.68 2.01
N PRO A 61 20.63 9.34 2.21
CA PRO A 61 21.62 8.38 1.77
C PRO A 61 21.78 8.36 0.25
N ASP A 62 22.97 7.98 -0.19
CA ASP A 62 23.24 7.77 -1.61
C ASP A 62 22.63 6.43 -2.06
N TYR A 63 21.74 6.50 -3.04
CA TYR A 63 21.06 5.34 -3.63
C TYR A 63 21.37 5.21 -5.11
N GLY A 64 21.63 3.97 -5.55
CA GLY A 64 21.61 3.65 -6.97
C GLY A 64 20.19 3.70 -7.54
N LEU A 65 20.05 4.19 -8.77
CA LEU A 65 18.83 4.15 -9.57
C LEU A 65 19.08 3.47 -10.91
N ASN A 66 18.18 2.62 -11.34
CA ASN A 66 18.30 1.95 -12.64
C ASN A 66 17.70 2.78 -13.78
N LEU A 67 18.21 4.00 -14.00
CA LEU A 67 17.70 4.89 -15.03
C LEU A 67 17.95 4.38 -16.47
N ASN A 68 19.01 3.60 -16.67
CA ASN A 68 19.32 2.92 -17.93
C ASN A 68 18.53 1.64 -18.18
N ARG A 69 17.68 1.23 -17.23
CA ARG A 69 16.85 0.02 -17.30
C ARG A 69 17.67 -1.24 -17.60
N LEU A 70 18.83 -1.34 -16.94
CA LEU A 70 19.67 -2.55 -17.02
C LEU A 70 18.90 -3.76 -16.49
N ASP A 71 19.12 -4.89 -17.13
CA ASP A 71 18.52 -6.15 -16.69
C ASP A 71 19.07 -6.57 -15.32
N ILE A 72 18.16 -6.82 -14.39
CA ILE A 72 18.51 -7.37 -13.07
C ILE A 72 18.50 -8.89 -13.19
N PRO A 73 19.63 -9.59 -12.91
CA PRO A 73 19.74 -11.02 -13.13
C PRO A 73 18.99 -11.82 -12.07
N VAL A 74 17.68 -11.90 -12.19
CA VAL A 74 16.83 -12.71 -11.33
C VAL A 74 15.70 -13.34 -12.15
N ASN A 75 15.42 -14.62 -11.93
CA ASN A 75 14.16 -15.23 -12.37
C ASN A 75 13.25 -15.36 -11.14
N PRO A 76 12.27 -14.45 -10.95
CA PRO A 76 11.44 -14.46 -9.77
C PRO A 76 10.56 -15.72 -9.67
N TYR A 77 10.19 -16.35 -10.79
CA TYR A 77 9.42 -17.60 -10.79
C TYR A 77 10.18 -18.80 -10.25
N GLU A 78 11.51 -18.79 -10.33
CA GLU A 78 12.36 -19.84 -9.76
C GLU A 78 12.68 -19.61 -8.30
N VAL A 79 12.85 -18.36 -7.91
CA VAL A 79 13.33 -17.95 -6.60
C VAL A 79 12.18 -17.76 -5.61
N PHE A 80 11.07 -17.18 -6.06
CA PHE A 80 9.93 -16.86 -5.21
C PHE A 80 8.92 -18.01 -5.21
N LYS A 81 8.81 -18.67 -4.08
CA LYS A 81 7.76 -19.64 -3.82
C LYS A 81 6.80 -19.03 -2.81
N CYS A 82 5.86 -18.22 -3.29
CA CYS A 82 4.73 -17.83 -2.45
C CYS A 82 3.85 -19.05 -2.22
N ASP A 83 3.91 -19.52 -1.02
CA ASP A 83 3.20 -20.71 -0.61
C ASP A 83 1.86 -20.30 0.01
N VAL A 84 0.96 -19.73 -0.79
CA VAL A 84 -0.46 -19.67 -0.41
C VAL A 84 -1.11 -20.92 -0.96
N PRO A 85 -1.24 -21.98 -0.15
CA PRO A 85 -1.83 -23.24 -0.60
C PRO A 85 -3.25 -22.97 -1.11
N ASN A 86 -3.62 -23.59 -2.23
CA ASN A 86 -4.95 -23.53 -2.81
C ASN A 86 -5.43 -22.14 -3.32
N MET A 87 -4.59 -21.12 -3.33
CA MET A 87 -4.94 -19.87 -3.97
C MET A 87 -4.64 -19.97 -5.47
N SER A 88 -5.65 -20.27 -6.27
CA SER A 88 -5.55 -20.25 -7.73
C SER A 88 -5.48 -18.79 -8.20
N THR A 89 -4.28 -18.22 -8.23
CA THR A 89 -4.05 -16.84 -8.67
C THR A 89 -3.35 -16.80 -10.01
N SER A 90 -3.50 -15.66 -10.70
CA SER A 90 -2.61 -15.28 -11.79
C SER A 90 -1.42 -14.53 -11.17
N LEU A 91 -0.24 -15.19 -11.14
CA LEU A 91 0.96 -14.70 -10.45
C LEU A 91 1.86 -13.90 -11.39
N TYR A 92 2.22 -12.69 -10.97
CA TYR A 92 3.09 -11.76 -11.71
C TYR A 92 4.10 -11.10 -10.78
N PHE A 93 5.18 -10.56 -11.36
CA PHE A 93 6.26 -9.95 -10.60
C PHE A 93 6.62 -8.56 -11.10
N VAL A 94 7.00 -7.72 -10.15
CA VAL A 94 7.75 -6.49 -10.38
C VAL A 94 9.11 -6.66 -9.70
N VAL A 95 10.18 -6.51 -10.44
CA VAL A 95 11.54 -6.51 -9.89
C VAL A 95 12.01 -5.06 -9.80
N ASN A 96 12.23 -4.60 -8.58
CA ASN A 96 12.41 -3.19 -8.24
C ASN A 96 11.22 -2.34 -8.69
N ASP A 97 11.33 -1.67 -9.84
CA ASP A 97 10.30 -0.82 -10.44
C ASP A 97 9.94 -1.22 -11.88
N ALA A 98 10.40 -2.39 -12.34
CA ALA A 98 10.15 -2.92 -13.67
C ALA A 98 9.23 -4.14 -13.62
N PHE A 99 8.16 -4.12 -14.42
CA PHE A 99 7.33 -5.31 -14.61
C PHE A 99 8.15 -6.42 -15.26
N TYR A 100 8.12 -7.62 -14.66
CA TYR A 100 8.87 -8.77 -15.16
C TYR A 100 8.08 -9.46 -16.26
N ASN A 101 8.46 -9.25 -17.51
CA ASN A 101 7.77 -9.78 -18.70
C ASN A 101 8.45 -11.03 -19.31
N LYS A 102 9.57 -11.51 -18.71
CA LYS A 102 10.23 -12.72 -19.15
C LYS A 102 9.51 -13.95 -18.55
N ALA A 103 9.15 -14.92 -19.37
CA ALA A 103 8.47 -16.15 -18.95
C ALA A 103 7.11 -15.93 -18.23
N LEU A 104 6.27 -15.03 -18.76
CA LEU A 104 4.90 -14.87 -18.29
C LEU A 104 4.13 -16.19 -18.40
N PRO A 105 3.35 -16.58 -17.36
CA PRO A 105 2.41 -17.68 -17.50
C PRO A 105 1.41 -17.38 -18.63
N ALA A 106 0.92 -18.42 -19.31
CA ALA A 106 -0.09 -18.22 -20.33
C ALA A 106 -1.27 -17.43 -19.74
N PRO A 107 -1.63 -16.26 -20.27
CA PRO A 107 -2.67 -15.44 -19.68
C PRO A 107 -4.03 -16.12 -19.82
N HIS A 108 -4.67 -16.39 -18.70
CA HIS A 108 -6.08 -16.79 -18.63
C HIS A 108 -6.93 -15.59 -18.21
N LEU A 109 -6.64 -14.43 -18.78
CA LEU A 109 -7.44 -13.23 -18.53
C LEU A 109 -8.59 -13.20 -19.54
N PRO A 110 -9.80 -12.80 -19.11
CA PRO A 110 -10.94 -12.63 -20.02
C PRO A 110 -10.64 -11.61 -21.13
N ASP A 111 -11.38 -11.71 -22.22
CA ASP A 111 -11.23 -10.79 -23.34
C ASP A 111 -11.40 -9.33 -22.92
N GLY A 112 -10.49 -8.50 -23.43
CA GLY A 112 -10.45 -7.06 -23.14
C GLY A 112 -9.81 -6.68 -21.82
N VAL A 113 -9.49 -7.61 -20.94
CA VAL A 113 -8.70 -7.33 -19.72
C VAL A 113 -7.24 -7.10 -20.11
N ILE A 114 -6.67 -6.00 -19.60
CA ILE A 114 -5.27 -5.65 -19.82
C ILE A 114 -4.54 -5.70 -18.48
N PHE A 115 -3.49 -6.52 -18.39
CA PHE A 115 -2.60 -6.54 -17.24
C PHE A 115 -1.15 -6.70 -17.68
N GLY A 116 -0.26 -5.82 -17.17
CA GLY A 116 1.16 -5.90 -17.52
C GLY A 116 1.94 -4.61 -17.24
N SER A 117 3.08 -4.47 -17.92
CA SER A 117 3.92 -3.28 -17.86
C SER A 117 3.13 -2.04 -18.26
N LEU A 118 3.11 -1.04 -17.38
CA LEU A 118 2.45 0.25 -17.66
C LEU A 118 3.07 0.92 -18.88
N LYS A 119 4.39 0.86 -19.02
CA LYS A 119 5.12 1.38 -20.18
C LYS A 119 4.67 0.70 -21.49
N GLU A 120 4.64 -0.64 -21.53
CA GLU A 120 4.23 -1.37 -22.72
C GLU A 120 2.77 -1.11 -23.08
N MET A 121 1.89 -1.09 -22.07
CA MET A 121 0.46 -0.85 -22.30
C MET A 121 0.18 0.59 -22.68
N ALA A 122 0.92 1.57 -22.15
CA ALA A 122 0.83 2.96 -22.58
C ALA A 122 1.27 3.16 -24.06
N ALA A 123 2.23 2.36 -24.54
CA ALA A 123 2.60 2.36 -25.94
C ALA A 123 1.56 1.68 -26.85
N LYS A 124 0.92 0.60 -26.37
CA LYS A 124 -0.09 -0.17 -27.13
C LYS A 124 -1.48 0.49 -27.12
N HIS A 125 -1.84 1.11 -26.01
CA HIS A 125 -3.16 1.69 -25.73
C HIS A 125 -3.03 3.13 -25.19
N PRO A 126 -2.40 4.07 -25.93
CA PRO A 126 -2.06 5.40 -25.43
C PRO A 126 -3.28 6.21 -24.99
N GLU A 127 -4.39 6.14 -25.72
CA GLU A 127 -5.61 6.90 -25.38
C GLU A 127 -6.26 6.38 -24.09
N LEU A 128 -6.23 5.07 -23.85
CA LEU A 128 -6.72 4.47 -22.61
C LEU A 128 -5.89 4.95 -21.43
N VAL A 129 -4.57 4.82 -21.48
CA VAL A 129 -3.69 5.19 -20.38
C VAL A 129 -3.73 6.69 -20.12
N LYS A 130 -3.74 7.53 -21.17
CA LYS A 130 -3.85 8.99 -21.07
C LYS A 130 -5.14 9.46 -20.36
N LYS A 131 -6.23 8.70 -20.48
CA LYS A 131 -7.50 9.00 -19.82
C LYS A 131 -7.38 8.95 -18.28
N TYR A 132 -6.52 8.08 -17.75
CA TYR A 132 -6.46 7.78 -16.32
C TYR A 132 -5.12 8.15 -15.66
N TYR A 133 -3.99 8.00 -16.34
CA TYR A 133 -2.67 8.22 -15.75
C TYR A 133 -2.47 9.65 -15.28
N GLY A 134 -2.09 9.82 -14.02
CA GLY A 134 -1.84 11.12 -13.39
C GLY A 134 -3.11 11.97 -13.18
N LYS A 135 -4.30 11.35 -13.15
CA LYS A 135 -5.56 12.09 -12.97
C LYS A 135 -6.01 12.20 -11.53
N LEU A 136 -5.58 11.29 -10.66
CA LEU A 136 -5.84 11.34 -9.23
C LEU A 136 -4.60 11.79 -8.44
N ALA A 137 -3.43 11.39 -8.87
CA ALA A 137 -2.15 11.70 -8.23
C ALA A 137 -1.72 13.15 -8.55
N ASP A 138 -2.28 14.12 -7.82
CA ASP A 138 -1.99 15.54 -7.98
C ASP A 138 -0.60 15.87 -7.43
N THR A 139 0.36 16.09 -8.33
CA THR A 139 1.77 16.38 -8.01
C THR A 139 1.95 17.70 -7.27
N SER A 140 1.02 18.64 -7.44
CA SER A 140 1.08 19.97 -6.80
C SER A 140 0.90 19.94 -5.28
N LYS A 141 0.40 18.82 -4.73
CA LYS A 141 0.05 18.66 -3.30
C LYS A 141 1.06 17.86 -2.49
N ASP A 142 1.87 17.02 -3.13
CA ASP A 142 2.74 16.10 -2.42
C ASP A 142 4.08 15.88 -3.14
N GLY A 143 5.19 16.19 -2.45
CA GLY A 143 6.53 16.12 -3.03
C GLY A 143 6.99 14.71 -3.37
N VAL A 144 6.52 13.66 -2.66
CA VAL A 144 6.85 12.26 -3.01
C VAL A 144 6.11 11.85 -4.27
N THR A 145 4.84 12.23 -4.42
CA THR A 145 4.06 12.00 -5.63
C THR A 145 4.66 12.71 -6.83
N ALA A 146 5.10 13.96 -6.63
CA ALA A 146 5.80 14.74 -7.66
C ALA A 146 7.12 14.07 -8.06
N PHE A 147 7.96 13.69 -7.09
CA PHE A 147 9.20 12.96 -7.32
C PHE A 147 8.97 11.64 -8.06
N ASN A 148 8.03 10.81 -7.58
CA ASN A 148 7.71 9.54 -8.24
C ASN A 148 7.27 9.75 -9.69
N THR A 149 6.41 10.73 -9.96
CA THR A 149 5.94 11.04 -11.32
C THR A 149 7.08 11.54 -12.22
N ALA A 150 8.04 12.29 -11.66
CA ALA A 150 9.22 12.75 -12.41
C ALA A 150 10.17 11.59 -12.77
N PHE A 151 10.36 10.60 -11.90
CA PHE A 151 11.36 9.55 -12.09
C PHE A 151 10.81 8.20 -12.58
N ALA A 152 9.50 7.92 -12.47
CA ALA A 152 8.93 6.64 -12.88
C ALA A 152 9.09 6.40 -14.39
N GLN A 153 9.60 5.23 -14.78
CA GLN A 153 9.83 4.85 -16.18
C GLN A 153 8.97 3.66 -16.62
N ASP A 154 8.46 2.88 -15.65
CA ASP A 154 7.56 1.75 -15.86
C ASP A 154 6.65 1.61 -14.64
N GLY A 155 5.88 0.56 -14.59
CA GLY A 155 4.95 0.22 -13.52
C GLY A 155 4.01 -0.89 -13.93
N VAL A 156 2.81 -0.89 -13.35
CA VAL A 156 1.79 -1.89 -13.61
C VAL A 156 0.49 -1.22 -14.05
N LEU A 157 -0.12 -1.74 -15.10
CA LEU A 157 -1.50 -1.43 -15.49
C LEU A 157 -2.39 -2.65 -15.26
N LEU A 158 -3.50 -2.45 -14.58
CA LEU A 158 -4.66 -3.34 -14.57
C LEU A 158 -5.87 -2.58 -15.12
N TYR A 159 -6.45 -3.07 -16.21
CA TYR A 159 -7.68 -2.53 -16.78
C TYR A 159 -8.69 -3.66 -16.95
N ILE A 160 -9.87 -3.49 -16.38
CA ILE A 160 -10.99 -4.41 -16.48
C ILE A 160 -12.13 -3.71 -17.22
N PRO A 161 -12.56 -4.20 -18.39
CA PRO A 161 -13.64 -3.59 -19.15
C PRO A 161 -15.01 -3.76 -18.49
N LYS A 162 -16.01 -3.04 -18.98
CA LYS A 162 -17.38 -3.04 -18.44
C LYS A 162 -17.96 -4.44 -18.32
N ASN A 163 -18.58 -4.71 -17.16
CA ASN A 163 -19.30 -5.95 -16.86
C ASN A 163 -18.44 -7.21 -16.93
N VAL A 164 -17.11 -7.08 -16.85
CA VAL A 164 -16.20 -8.23 -16.78
C VAL A 164 -15.83 -8.51 -15.32
N ALA A 165 -15.99 -9.77 -14.91
CA ALA A 165 -15.57 -10.24 -13.60
C ALA A 165 -14.36 -11.17 -13.72
N LEU A 166 -13.31 -10.88 -12.96
CA LEU A 166 -12.16 -11.77 -12.83
C LEU A 166 -12.48 -12.88 -11.81
N GLU A 167 -12.58 -14.09 -12.27
CA GLU A 167 -12.80 -15.25 -11.40
C GLU A 167 -11.61 -15.51 -10.48
N ARG A 168 -10.39 -15.40 -11.05
CA ARG A 168 -9.13 -15.61 -10.31
C ARG A 168 -8.53 -14.28 -9.85
N PRO A 169 -8.14 -14.17 -8.59
CA PRO A 169 -7.41 -13.01 -8.11
C PRO A 169 -6.08 -12.84 -8.86
N ILE A 170 -5.70 -11.60 -9.11
CA ILE A 170 -4.34 -11.26 -9.57
C ILE A 170 -3.43 -11.18 -8.34
N GLN A 171 -2.30 -11.88 -8.39
CA GLN A 171 -1.24 -11.75 -7.40
C GLN A 171 -0.03 -11.07 -8.02
N LEU A 172 0.29 -9.88 -7.52
CA LEU A 172 1.48 -9.11 -7.90
C LEU A 172 2.49 -9.19 -6.77
N VAL A 173 3.68 -9.68 -7.06
CA VAL A 173 4.77 -9.75 -6.10
C VAL A 173 5.84 -8.75 -6.49
N ASN A 174 6.03 -7.75 -5.64
CA ASN A 174 7.11 -6.79 -5.74
C ASN A 174 8.35 -7.34 -5.03
N ILE A 175 9.45 -7.47 -5.75
CA ILE A 175 10.72 -7.95 -5.25
C ILE A 175 11.74 -6.81 -5.31
N LEU A 176 12.31 -6.45 -4.16
CA LEU A 176 13.46 -5.57 -4.08
C LEU A 176 14.75 -6.40 -4.16
N ARG A 177 15.60 -6.06 -5.12
CA ARG A 177 16.86 -6.73 -5.40
C ARG A 177 17.97 -5.75 -5.67
N GLY A 178 19.12 -5.92 -5.03
CA GLY A 178 20.31 -5.09 -5.26
C GLY A 178 21.50 -5.53 -4.44
N ASP A 179 22.70 -5.22 -4.94
CA ASP A 179 23.98 -5.41 -4.28
C ASP A 179 24.53 -4.11 -3.65
N VAL A 180 23.84 -3.00 -3.89
CA VAL A 180 24.09 -1.67 -3.33
C VAL A 180 22.77 -1.09 -2.78
N ASN A 181 22.85 -0.02 -2.01
CA ASN A 181 21.67 0.74 -1.62
C ASN A 181 20.89 1.20 -2.87
N PHE A 182 19.60 0.97 -2.90
CA PHE A 182 18.83 1.14 -4.13
C PHE A 182 17.52 1.88 -3.90
N LEU A 183 17.22 2.84 -4.79
CA LEU A 183 15.95 3.56 -4.83
C LEU A 183 15.13 3.08 -6.03
N VAL A 184 13.86 2.78 -5.77
CA VAL A 184 12.90 2.35 -6.78
C VAL A 184 11.67 3.26 -6.79
N ASN A 185 11.15 3.53 -7.99
CA ASN A 185 9.97 4.37 -8.19
C ASN A 185 8.87 3.56 -8.87
N ARG A 186 7.98 2.97 -8.07
CA ARG A 186 6.87 2.14 -8.55
C ARG A 186 5.67 2.99 -8.93
N ARG A 187 5.03 2.66 -10.04
CA ARG A 187 3.79 3.27 -10.48
C ARG A 187 2.75 2.19 -10.76
N VAL A 188 1.54 2.35 -10.25
CA VAL A 188 0.45 1.39 -10.46
C VAL A 188 -0.79 2.14 -10.89
N LEU A 189 -1.41 1.69 -11.97
CA LEU A 189 -2.68 2.21 -12.48
C LEU A 189 -3.68 1.06 -12.55
N ILE A 190 -4.77 1.21 -11.80
CA ILE A 190 -5.85 0.22 -11.72
C ILE A 190 -7.14 0.90 -12.18
N VAL A 191 -7.80 0.31 -13.17
CA VAL A 191 -9.05 0.82 -13.73
C VAL A 191 -10.05 -0.33 -13.84
N LEU A 192 -11.14 -0.19 -13.12
CA LEU A 192 -12.33 -1.03 -13.26
C LEU A 192 -13.43 -0.19 -13.88
N GLU A 193 -13.87 -0.54 -15.08
CA GLU A 193 -15.01 0.11 -15.72
C GLU A 193 -16.33 -0.32 -15.05
N ASP A 194 -17.46 0.27 -15.46
CA ASP A 194 -18.77 0.02 -14.84
C ASP A 194 -19.13 -1.48 -14.80
N GLY A 195 -19.59 -1.95 -13.65
CA GLY A 195 -19.96 -3.35 -13.42
C GLY A 195 -18.80 -4.33 -13.39
N ALA A 196 -17.56 -3.87 -13.49
CA ALA A 196 -16.39 -4.73 -13.43
C ALA A 196 -16.12 -5.27 -12.02
N GLN A 197 -15.54 -6.48 -11.93
CA GLN A 197 -15.21 -7.08 -10.64
C GLN A 197 -13.80 -7.67 -10.67
N ALA A 198 -12.99 -7.34 -9.67
CA ALA A 198 -11.65 -7.88 -9.54
C ALA A 198 -11.19 -7.97 -8.07
N ARG A 199 -10.26 -8.89 -7.82
CA ARG A 199 -9.52 -9.03 -6.57
C ARG A 199 -8.03 -9.05 -6.88
N MET A 200 -7.26 -8.26 -6.12
CA MET A 200 -5.82 -8.19 -6.31
C MET A 200 -5.10 -8.31 -4.97
N LEU A 201 -4.06 -9.13 -4.94
CA LEU A 201 -3.13 -9.23 -3.82
C LEU A 201 -1.77 -8.69 -4.28
N VAL A 202 -1.25 -7.72 -3.55
CA VAL A 202 0.09 -7.17 -3.74
C VAL A 202 0.95 -7.60 -2.55
N CYS A 203 2.08 -8.25 -2.82
CA CYS A 203 3.04 -8.65 -1.79
C CYS A 203 4.35 -7.90 -2.02
N ASP A 204 4.90 -7.29 -0.96
CA ASP A 204 6.20 -6.62 -0.98
C ASP A 204 7.25 -7.46 -0.25
N HIS A 205 8.35 -7.78 -0.95
CA HIS A 205 9.48 -8.53 -0.39
C HIS A 205 10.80 -7.85 -0.72
N ALA A 206 11.80 -7.99 0.18
CA ALA A 206 13.18 -7.62 -0.07
C ALA A 206 14.05 -8.87 0.00
N MET A 207 14.86 -9.13 -1.05
CA MET A 207 15.71 -10.30 -1.15
C MET A 207 17.09 -10.09 -0.55
N ASP A 208 17.61 -8.88 -0.63
CA ASP A 208 18.96 -8.55 -0.23
C ASP A 208 18.96 -7.65 1.01
N ALA A 209 19.99 -7.80 1.86
CA ALA A 209 20.15 -7.06 3.11
C ALA A 209 20.85 -5.70 2.90
N VAL A 210 20.49 -4.98 1.85
CA VAL A 210 20.93 -3.61 1.58
C VAL A 210 19.82 -2.61 1.93
N ASN A 211 20.14 -1.34 1.96
CA ASN A 211 19.10 -0.31 2.18
C ASN A 211 18.30 -0.10 0.90
N PHE A 212 17.00 -0.34 0.98
CA PHE A 212 16.08 0.00 -0.08
C PHE A 212 15.21 1.19 0.31
N LEU A 213 15.05 2.12 -0.63
CA LEU A 213 14.03 3.15 -0.58
C LEU A 213 13.05 2.93 -1.75
N ALA A 214 11.83 2.55 -1.43
CA ALA A 214 10.78 2.35 -2.42
C ALA A 214 9.73 3.46 -2.33
N THR A 215 9.61 4.27 -3.37
CA THR A 215 8.44 5.13 -3.54
C THR A 215 7.41 4.42 -4.40
N GLN A 216 6.14 4.56 -4.07
CA GLN A 216 5.05 3.96 -4.81
C GLN A 216 3.90 4.96 -4.95
N VAL A 217 3.37 5.10 -6.16
CA VAL A 217 2.14 5.85 -6.40
C VAL A 217 1.15 4.95 -7.12
N ILE A 218 -0.03 4.82 -6.50
CA ILE A 218 -1.13 3.97 -6.98
C ILE A 218 -2.33 4.86 -7.29
N GLU A 219 -2.89 4.72 -8.50
CA GLU A 219 -4.16 5.34 -8.87
C GLU A 219 -5.19 4.25 -9.15
N VAL A 220 -6.35 4.34 -8.50
CA VAL A 220 -7.43 3.36 -8.61
C VAL A 220 -8.71 4.06 -9.02
N PHE A 221 -9.25 3.66 -10.15
CA PHE A 221 -10.55 4.11 -10.66
C PHE A 221 -11.54 2.95 -10.60
N VAL A 222 -12.64 3.15 -9.90
CA VAL A 222 -13.69 2.15 -9.72
C VAL A 222 -14.99 2.70 -10.27
N GLY A 223 -15.43 2.13 -11.38
CA GLY A 223 -16.63 2.54 -12.12
C GLY A 223 -17.93 2.24 -11.39
N GLU A 224 -19.03 2.66 -11.97
CA GLU A 224 -20.37 2.46 -11.41
C GLU A 224 -20.70 0.96 -11.26
N ASN A 225 -21.26 0.57 -10.11
CA ASN A 225 -21.59 -0.81 -9.74
C ASN A 225 -20.40 -1.79 -9.79
N ALA A 226 -19.15 -1.29 -9.83
CA ALA A 226 -17.97 -2.14 -9.83
C ALA A 226 -17.59 -2.59 -8.42
N VAL A 227 -16.93 -3.75 -8.33
CA VAL A 227 -16.47 -4.35 -7.06
C VAL A 227 -14.97 -4.60 -7.12
N PHE A 228 -14.24 -4.07 -6.16
CA PHE A 228 -12.79 -4.22 -6.10
C PHE A 228 -12.29 -4.53 -4.70
N ASP A 229 -11.55 -5.64 -4.56
CA ASP A 229 -10.83 -5.96 -3.34
C ASP A 229 -9.32 -5.84 -3.60
N LEU A 230 -8.64 -4.98 -2.84
CA LEU A 230 -7.18 -4.84 -2.86
C LEU A 230 -6.62 -5.27 -1.49
N TYR A 231 -5.72 -6.23 -1.52
CA TYR A 231 -4.96 -6.71 -0.38
C TYR A 231 -3.49 -6.36 -0.57
N GLU A 232 -2.88 -5.65 0.38
CA GLU A 232 -1.45 -5.35 0.39
C GLU A 232 -0.79 -6.05 1.57
N LEU A 233 0.24 -6.84 1.31
CA LEU A 233 1.00 -7.56 2.32
C LEU A 233 2.47 -7.15 2.25
N GLU A 234 2.99 -6.55 3.33
CA GLU A 234 4.37 -6.13 3.43
C GLU A 234 5.16 -7.06 4.35
N GLU A 235 6.14 -7.74 3.74
CA GLU A 235 7.15 -8.60 4.38
C GLU A 235 8.52 -8.23 3.83
N THR A 236 8.99 -6.99 4.10
CA THR A 236 10.29 -6.49 3.64
C THR A 236 11.37 -6.68 4.70
N HIS A 237 12.53 -6.09 4.53
CA HIS A 237 13.63 -6.14 5.49
C HIS A 237 13.64 -4.91 6.40
N THR A 238 14.28 -5.01 7.57
CA THR A 238 14.41 -3.89 8.54
C THR A 238 15.19 -2.69 8.00
N SER A 239 15.97 -2.86 6.93
CA SER A 239 16.67 -1.79 6.21
C SER A 239 15.84 -1.19 5.07
N THR A 240 14.59 -1.62 4.87
CA THR A 240 13.72 -1.11 3.81
C THR A 240 12.89 0.07 4.30
N VAL A 241 12.88 1.13 3.51
CA VAL A 241 11.93 2.24 3.65
C VAL A 241 10.94 2.18 2.48
N ARG A 242 9.65 2.12 2.78
CA ARG A 242 8.57 2.16 1.78
C ARG A 242 7.69 3.39 2.01
N ILE A 243 7.51 4.19 0.97
CA ILE A 243 6.62 5.35 0.98
C ILE A 243 5.60 5.14 -0.13
N SER A 244 4.35 4.91 0.23
CA SER A 244 3.26 4.61 -0.70
C SER A 244 2.16 5.65 -0.62
N ASN A 245 1.83 6.25 -1.76
CA ASN A 245 0.70 7.16 -1.92
C ASN A 245 -0.34 6.51 -2.84
N MET A 246 -1.54 6.25 -2.32
CA MET A 246 -2.66 5.65 -3.05
C MET A 246 -3.80 6.66 -3.18
N TYR A 247 -4.33 6.79 -4.37
CA TYR A 247 -5.46 7.66 -4.71
C TYR A 247 -6.56 6.81 -5.32
N VAL A 248 -7.74 6.84 -4.72
CA VAL A 248 -8.89 6.01 -5.12
C VAL A 248 -10.06 6.91 -5.44
N LYS A 249 -10.71 6.69 -6.58
CA LYS A 249 -11.98 7.33 -6.94
C LYS A 249 -13.04 6.26 -7.17
N GLN A 250 -14.18 6.42 -6.50
CA GLN A 250 -15.32 5.52 -6.59
C GLN A 250 -16.54 6.22 -7.21
N GLU A 251 -17.11 5.60 -8.23
CA GLU A 251 -18.37 6.02 -8.84
C GLU A 251 -19.56 5.34 -8.16
N ALA A 252 -20.77 5.62 -8.64
CA ALA A 252 -22.02 5.24 -7.98
C ALA A 252 -22.15 3.73 -7.72
N ASN A 253 -22.68 3.37 -6.55
CA ASN A 253 -22.93 1.99 -6.12
C ASN A 253 -21.72 1.06 -6.19
N SER A 254 -20.52 1.59 -6.26
CA SER A 254 -19.29 0.79 -6.24
C SER A 254 -19.01 0.26 -4.83
N ASN A 255 -18.39 -0.93 -4.75
CA ASN A 255 -18.00 -1.53 -3.47
C ASN A 255 -16.51 -1.85 -3.47
N VAL A 256 -15.77 -1.24 -2.55
CA VAL A 256 -14.32 -1.39 -2.44
C VAL A 256 -13.94 -1.93 -1.07
N LEU A 257 -13.04 -2.91 -1.05
CA LEU A 257 -12.32 -3.34 0.13
C LEU A 257 -10.83 -3.06 -0.07
N LEU A 258 -10.26 -2.21 0.77
CA LEU A 258 -8.81 -2.06 0.91
C LEU A 258 -8.38 -2.73 2.22
N ASN A 259 -7.35 -3.57 2.17
CA ASN A 259 -6.82 -4.20 3.38
C ASN A 259 -5.29 -4.24 3.32
N GLY A 260 -4.63 -3.42 4.15
CA GLY A 260 -3.18 -3.29 4.22
C GLY A 260 -2.60 -3.97 5.46
N MET A 261 -1.63 -4.86 5.27
CA MET A 261 -1.04 -5.67 6.33
C MET A 261 0.48 -5.51 6.33
N THR A 262 1.02 -4.86 7.36
CA THR A 262 2.47 -4.77 7.59
C THR A 262 2.86 -5.79 8.64
N LEU A 263 3.51 -6.88 8.21
CA LEU A 263 3.99 -7.95 9.10
C LEU A 263 5.46 -7.81 9.45
N HIS A 264 6.27 -7.32 8.50
CA HIS A 264 7.70 -7.06 8.71
C HIS A 264 8.19 -5.97 7.77
N ASN A 265 8.90 -4.98 8.31
CA ASN A 265 9.40 -3.82 7.57
C ASN A 265 10.61 -3.18 8.28
N GLY A 266 11.13 -2.12 7.72
CA GLY A 266 11.96 -1.13 8.45
C GLY A 266 11.08 0.08 8.79
N THR A 267 10.81 0.92 7.77
CA THR A 267 9.88 2.05 7.89
C THR A 267 8.88 2.01 6.75
N SER A 268 7.60 2.08 7.08
CA SER A 268 6.52 2.18 6.10
C SER A 268 5.68 3.41 6.36
N ARG A 269 5.55 4.25 5.34
CA ARG A 269 4.66 5.40 5.34
C ARG A 269 3.65 5.25 4.23
N ASN A 270 2.39 5.06 4.60
CA ASN A 270 1.29 4.88 3.67
C ASN A 270 0.36 6.09 3.74
N THR A 271 0.05 6.66 2.59
CA THR A 271 -0.98 7.69 2.44
C THR A 271 -2.04 7.14 1.51
N THR A 272 -3.30 7.17 1.93
CA THR A 272 -4.42 6.75 1.07
C THR A 272 -5.50 7.82 1.08
N GLU A 273 -5.80 8.34 -0.10
CA GLU A 273 -6.87 9.31 -0.31
C GLU A 273 -7.98 8.67 -1.15
N VAL A 274 -9.20 8.66 -0.61
CA VAL A 274 -10.37 8.07 -1.24
C VAL A 274 -11.41 9.15 -1.49
N LEU A 275 -11.86 9.24 -2.73
CA LEU A 275 -12.96 10.10 -3.14
C LEU A 275 -14.19 9.26 -3.48
N LEU A 276 -15.23 9.36 -2.68
CA LEU A 276 -16.54 8.79 -2.97
C LEU A 276 -17.32 9.81 -3.83
N ALA A 277 -17.17 9.67 -5.17
CA ALA A 277 -17.67 10.62 -6.15
C ALA A 277 -19.06 10.26 -6.72
N GLY A 278 -19.51 9.02 -6.50
CA GLY A 278 -20.81 8.54 -6.95
C GLY A 278 -21.70 8.13 -5.78
N GLU A 279 -23.00 8.42 -5.90
CA GLU A 279 -24.01 8.11 -4.88
C GLU A 279 -24.08 6.61 -4.58
N GLY A 280 -24.22 6.25 -3.29
CA GLY A 280 -24.29 4.85 -2.85
C GLY A 280 -22.95 4.11 -2.88
N ALA A 281 -21.82 4.79 -3.08
CA ALA A 281 -20.51 4.17 -3.00
C ALA A 281 -20.20 3.69 -1.58
N GLU A 282 -19.60 2.49 -1.50
CA GLU A 282 -19.22 1.84 -0.24
C GLU A 282 -17.74 1.53 -0.20
N ILE A 283 -17.07 1.84 0.91
CA ILE A 283 -15.70 1.44 1.16
C ILE A 283 -15.53 0.80 2.54
N ASN A 284 -14.84 -0.33 2.57
CA ASN A 284 -14.27 -0.90 3.78
C ASN A 284 -12.75 -0.77 3.70
N PHE A 285 -12.16 0.01 4.58
CA PHE A 285 -10.72 0.24 4.60
C PHE A 285 -10.12 -0.29 5.91
N CYS A 286 -9.44 -1.41 5.81
CA CYS A 286 -8.88 -2.12 6.94
C CYS A 286 -7.36 -2.13 6.88
N GLY A 287 -6.72 -2.13 8.04
CA GLY A 287 -5.28 -2.25 8.11
C GLY A 287 -4.80 -2.84 9.43
N MET A 288 -3.70 -3.60 9.37
CA MET A 288 -3.00 -4.02 10.57
C MET A 288 -1.50 -3.86 10.44
N ALA A 289 -0.85 -3.56 11.57
CA ALA A 289 0.60 -3.49 11.66
C ALA A 289 1.09 -4.26 12.89
N ILE A 290 2.10 -5.11 12.70
CA ILE A 290 2.81 -5.80 13.76
C ILE A 290 4.27 -5.36 13.68
N ALA A 291 4.71 -4.56 14.64
CA ALA A 291 6.05 -3.99 14.65
C ALA A 291 6.78 -4.26 15.97
N ASP A 292 8.07 -4.53 15.89
CA ASP A 292 8.99 -4.71 16.99
C ASP A 292 10.30 -3.95 16.75
N LYS A 293 11.25 -4.07 17.67
CA LYS A 293 12.56 -3.40 17.57
C LYS A 293 12.39 -1.89 17.33
N ASN A 294 12.97 -1.37 16.24
CA ASN A 294 12.90 0.04 15.85
C ASN A 294 12.02 0.26 14.61
N GLN A 295 11.14 -0.69 14.29
CA GLN A 295 10.27 -0.59 13.13
C GLN A 295 9.29 0.58 13.29
N HIS A 296 8.95 1.20 12.15
CA HIS A 296 8.03 2.33 12.10
C HIS A 296 6.95 2.07 11.05
N VAL A 297 5.68 2.20 11.45
CA VAL A 297 4.54 2.07 10.53
C VAL A 297 3.61 3.27 10.72
N ASP A 298 3.47 4.08 9.69
CA ASP A 298 2.65 5.29 9.67
C ASP A 298 1.61 5.20 8.55
N ASN A 299 0.33 5.14 8.92
CA ASN A 299 -0.79 5.18 7.98
C ASN A 299 -1.54 6.51 8.12
N ASN A 300 -1.68 7.19 7.00
CA ASN A 300 -2.47 8.41 6.88
C ASN A 300 -3.58 8.19 5.87
N THR A 301 -4.82 8.29 6.30
CA THR A 301 -6.00 8.03 5.49
C THR A 301 -6.85 9.29 5.35
N SER A 302 -7.49 9.45 4.20
CA SER A 302 -8.49 10.49 3.99
C SER A 302 -9.63 9.93 3.15
N ILE A 303 -10.85 9.95 3.68
CA ILE A 303 -12.05 9.54 2.97
C ILE A 303 -12.95 10.76 2.80
N ASP A 304 -13.14 11.17 1.54
CA ASP A 304 -13.94 12.32 1.15
C ASP A 304 -15.30 11.85 0.61
N HIS A 305 -16.34 12.06 1.41
CA HIS A 305 -17.73 11.86 1.02
C HIS A 305 -18.21 13.10 0.27
N ALA A 306 -18.19 13.04 -1.05
CA ALA A 306 -18.52 14.17 -1.91
C ALA A 306 -20.00 14.23 -2.31
N VAL A 307 -20.73 13.11 -2.19
CA VAL A 307 -22.12 12.94 -2.65
C VAL A 307 -22.94 12.15 -1.62
N PRO A 308 -24.30 12.17 -1.70
CA PRO A 308 -25.17 11.51 -0.71
C PRO A 308 -25.07 9.98 -0.68
N ASN A 309 -25.62 9.39 0.38
CA ASN A 309 -25.88 7.95 0.55
C ASN A 309 -24.62 7.05 0.53
N CYS A 310 -23.43 7.62 0.78
CA CYS A 310 -22.20 6.86 0.80
C CYS A 310 -21.90 6.26 2.18
N THR A 311 -21.23 5.10 2.19
CA THR A 311 -20.84 4.40 3.42
C THR A 311 -19.32 4.17 3.46
N SER A 312 -18.69 4.47 4.60
CA SER A 312 -17.30 4.14 4.85
C SER A 312 -17.07 3.49 6.21
N ASN A 313 -16.28 2.42 6.24
CA ASN A 313 -15.83 1.78 7.48
C ASN A 313 -14.31 1.69 7.46
N GLU A 314 -13.66 2.29 8.45
CA GLU A 314 -12.22 2.15 8.69
C GLU A 314 -11.94 1.33 9.95
N LEU A 315 -11.06 0.34 9.81
CA LEU A 315 -10.58 -0.46 10.94
C LEU A 315 -9.07 -0.63 10.87
N PHE A 316 -8.33 0.07 11.74
CA PHE A 316 -6.89 -0.06 11.85
C PHE A 316 -6.49 -0.60 13.22
N LYS A 317 -5.61 -1.62 13.23
CA LYS A 317 -5.09 -2.23 14.45
C LYS A 317 -3.57 -2.36 14.44
N TYR A 318 -2.94 -1.96 15.53
CA TYR A 318 -1.50 -2.05 15.69
C TYR A 318 -1.16 -2.91 16.91
N VAL A 319 -0.19 -3.80 16.75
CA VAL A 319 0.51 -4.46 17.86
C VAL A 319 1.97 -4.02 17.80
N LEU A 320 2.38 -3.28 18.82
CA LEU A 320 3.68 -2.64 18.90
C LEU A 320 4.46 -3.21 20.09
N ASP A 321 5.68 -3.65 19.83
CA ASP A 321 6.59 -4.19 20.83
C ASP A 321 7.94 -3.48 20.79
N ASP A 322 8.80 -3.74 21.77
CA ASP A 322 10.13 -3.12 21.93
C ASP A 322 10.07 -1.58 21.84
N GLN A 323 10.83 -0.98 20.92
CA GLN A 323 10.90 0.48 20.69
C GLN A 323 10.20 0.89 19.38
N SER A 324 9.32 0.03 18.86
CA SER A 324 8.60 0.31 17.62
C SER A 324 7.67 1.50 17.74
N VAL A 325 7.40 2.12 16.60
CA VAL A 325 6.55 3.31 16.51
C VAL A 325 5.42 3.05 15.51
N GLY A 326 4.19 3.21 15.97
CA GLY A 326 3.00 3.28 15.14
C GLY A 326 2.47 4.70 15.04
N ALA A 327 1.98 5.08 13.88
CA ALA A 327 1.22 6.30 13.71
C ALA A 327 -0.02 6.03 12.84
N PHE A 328 -1.13 6.62 13.23
CA PHE A 328 -2.38 6.61 12.46
C PHE A 328 -2.97 8.01 12.48
N ALA A 329 -3.18 8.59 11.31
CA ALA A 329 -3.95 9.80 11.16
C ALA A 329 -5.02 9.56 10.10
N GLY A 330 -6.29 9.67 10.47
CA GLY A 330 -7.41 9.40 9.59
C GLY A 330 -8.37 10.57 9.55
N LEU A 331 -8.63 11.10 8.36
CA LEU A 331 -9.62 12.15 8.12
C LEU A 331 -10.84 11.57 7.41
N VAL A 332 -12.03 11.79 7.94
CA VAL A 332 -13.29 11.63 7.23
C VAL A 332 -13.85 13.01 6.96
N LEU A 333 -13.93 13.39 5.69
CA LEU A 333 -14.52 14.64 5.24
C LEU A 333 -15.92 14.36 4.66
N VAL A 334 -16.93 15.02 5.18
CA VAL A 334 -18.32 14.95 4.68
C VAL A 334 -18.71 16.32 4.15
N ARG A 335 -18.85 16.42 2.82
CA ARG A 335 -19.16 17.68 2.15
C ARG A 335 -20.61 18.12 2.42
N PRO A 336 -20.97 19.40 2.23
CA PRO A 336 -22.32 19.90 2.55
C PRO A 336 -23.47 19.09 1.92
N ASP A 337 -23.30 18.66 0.66
CA ASP A 337 -24.33 17.91 -0.07
C ASP A 337 -24.31 16.40 0.16
N ALA A 338 -23.35 15.89 0.92
CA ALA A 338 -23.19 14.46 1.20
C ALA A 338 -24.11 13.98 2.32
N GLN A 339 -25.42 14.22 2.15
CA GLN A 339 -26.45 13.80 3.11
C GLN A 339 -26.57 12.28 3.19
N HIS A 340 -27.08 11.76 4.30
CA HIS A 340 -27.25 10.33 4.57
C HIS A 340 -25.93 9.54 4.56
N THR A 341 -24.80 10.21 4.74
CA THR A 341 -23.50 9.55 4.94
C THR A 341 -23.52 8.71 6.20
N ASN A 342 -23.01 7.48 6.08
CA ASN A 342 -22.76 6.58 7.21
C ASN A 342 -21.25 6.27 7.28
N SER A 343 -20.56 6.80 8.29
CA SER A 343 -19.10 6.63 8.40
C SER A 343 -18.70 6.18 9.80
N GLN A 344 -17.89 5.13 9.87
CA GLN A 344 -17.28 4.66 11.10
C GLN A 344 -15.78 4.55 10.93
N GLN A 345 -15.00 5.20 11.81
CA GLN A 345 -13.56 5.09 11.85
C GLN A 345 -13.12 4.51 13.20
N THR A 346 -12.41 3.39 13.18
CA THR A 346 -11.93 2.69 14.37
C THR A 346 -10.43 2.45 14.30
N ASN A 347 -9.68 2.99 15.27
CA ASN A 347 -8.27 2.70 15.45
C ASN A 347 -8.01 2.13 16.84
N ARG A 348 -7.59 0.87 16.92
CA ARG A 348 -7.28 0.19 18.20
C ARG A 348 -5.82 -0.25 18.21
N ASN A 349 -5.13 0.05 19.27
CA ASN A 349 -3.69 -0.12 19.34
C ASN A 349 -3.29 -0.80 20.65
N LEU A 350 -2.41 -1.79 20.53
CA LEU A 350 -1.84 -2.55 21.63
C LEU A 350 -0.33 -2.28 21.70
N CYS A 351 0.12 -1.65 22.79
CA CYS A 351 1.55 -1.52 23.11
C CYS A 351 1.92 -2.64 24.08
N ALA A 352 2.69 -3.62 23.59
CA ALA A 352 3.09 -4.79 24.39
C ALA A 352 4.21 -4.47 25.38
N THR A 353 5.01 -3.43 25.12
CA THR A 353 6.05 -2.88 25.99
C THR A 353 5.80 -1.40 26.31
N ARG A 354 6.52 -0.86 27.30
CA ARG A 354 6.41 0.56 27.70
C ARG A 354 7.16 1.50 26.77
N GLU A 355 8.13 1.00 26.05
CA GLU A 355 8.98 1.72 25.11
C GLU A 355 8.32 1.89 23.76
N ALA A 356 7.38 0.99 23.39
CA ALA A 356 6.56 1.11 22.19
C ALA A 356 5.71 2.39 22.22
N ARG A 357 5.59 3.04 21.08
CA ARG A 357 4.89 4.33 20.95
C ARG A 357 3.83 4.27 19.88
N MET A 358 2.63 4.73 20.21
CA MET A 358 1.53 4.91 19.26
C MET A 358 1.05 6.36 19.24
N TYR A 359 1.00 6.93 18.04
CA TYR A 359 0.37 8.20 17.78
C TYR A 359 -0.92 7.97 17.00
N THR A 360 -2.06 8.41 17.53
CA THR A 360 -3.35 8.24 16.88
C THR A 360 -4.10 9.57 16.82
N GLN A 361 -4.55 9.92 15.61
CA GLN A 361 -5.19 11.20 15.32
C GLN A 361 -6.39 10.99 14.37
N PRO A 362 -7.51 10.43 14.86
CA PRO A 362 -8.73 10.38 14.05
C PRO A 362 -9.38 11.76 14.00
N GLN A 363 -9.86 12.16 12.81
CA GLN A 363 -10.47 13.46 12.56
C GLN A 363 -11.79 13.31 11.77
N LEU A 364 -12.78 14.12 12.12
CA LEU A 364 -14.03 14.24 11.39
C LEU A 364 -14.25 15.72 11.02
N GLU A 365 -14.46 15.98 9.75
CA GLU A 365 -14.90 17.27 9.22
C GLU A 365 -16.25 17.09 8.55
N ILE A 366 -17.32 17.49 9.22
CA ILE A 366 -18.69 17.21 8.80
C ILE A 366 -19.40 18.52 8.50
N TYR A 367 -19.84 18.68 7.26
CA TYR A 367 -20.54 19.87 6.77
C TYR A 367 -21.98 19.58 6.30
N ALA A 368 -22.45 18.33 6.42
CA ALA A 368 -23.82 17.91 6.14
C ALA A 368 -24.60 17.69 7.46
N ASP A 369 -25.93 17.86 7.42
CA ASP A 369 -26.77 17.84 8.62
C ASP A 369 -27.31 16.45 8.98
N ASP A 370 -27.73 15.66 7.98
CA ASP A 370 -28.36 14.34 8.18
C ASP A 370 -27.33 13.22 7.88
N VAL A 371 -26.48 12.93 8.86
CA VAL A 371 -25.41 11.94 8.74
C VAL A 371 -25.24 11.13 10.02
N LYS A 372 -24.63 9.94 9.88
CA LYS A 372 -24.20 9.07 11.00
C LYS A 372 -22.71 8.85 10.91
N CYS A 373 -21.95 9.68 11.61
CA CYS A 373 -20.49 9.61 11.60
C CYS A 373 -19.96 9.41 13.01
N SER A 374 -19.01 8.50 13.14
CA SER A 374 -18.34 8.23 14.41
C SER A 374 -16.86 7.91 14.20
N HIS A 375 -16.03 8.29 15.16
CA HIS A 375 -14.66 7.82 15.24
C HIS A 375 -14.31 7.37 16.65
N GLY A 376 -13.35 6.45 16.75
CA GLY A 376 -12.83 5.99 18.03
C GLY A 376 -11.39 5.57 17.92
N ALA A 377 -10.56 6.00 18.87
CA ALA A 377 -9.19 5.56 18.99
C ALA A 377 -8.90 5.08 20.41
N THR A 378 -8.15 4.00 20.51
CA THR A 378 -7.66 3.47 21.80
C THR A 378 -6.20 3.10 21.72
N VAL A 379 -5.46 3.38 22.78
CA VAL A 379 -4.11 2.87 22.99
C VAL A 379 -4.09 2.18 24.33
N GLY A 380 -3.80 0.90 24.34
CA GLY A 380 -3.84 0.09 25.55
C GLY A 380 -2.70 -0.90 25.65
N GLN A 381 -2.69 -1.64 26.74
CA GLN A 381 -1.80 -2.79 26.98
C GLN A 381 -2.62 -4.08 26.93
N LEU A 382 -1.95 -5.22 27.01
CA LEU A 382 -2.62 -6.51 27.14
C LEU A 382 -3.50 -6.52 28.40
N ASP A 383 -4.69 -7.10 28.28
CA ASP A 383 -5.61 -7.26 29.42
C ASP A 383 -5.01 -8.23 30.43
N GLU A 384 -4.57 -7.67 31.55
CA GLU A 384 -3.96 -8.44 32.65
C GLU A 384 -4.95 -9.43 33.31
N ASN A 385 -6.26 -9.13 33.29
CA ASN A 385 -7.27 -10.06 33.81
C ASN A 385 -7.44 -11.26 32.90
N ALA A 386 -7.49 -11.01 31.56
CA ALA A 386 -7.53 -12.08 30.57
C ALA A 386 -6.25 -12.94 30.64
N LEU A 387 -5.09 -12.30 30.74
CA LEU A 387 -3.81 -12.98 30.90
C LEU A 387 -3.77 -13.84 32.19
N PHE A 388 -4.21 -13.28 33.30
CA PHE A 388 -4.32 -14.00 34.58
C PHE A 388 -5.26 -15.21 34.46
N TYR A 389 -6.45 -15.03 33.89
CA TYR A 389 -7.43 -16.09 33.67
C TYR A 389 -6.85 -17.25 32.83
N MET A 390 -6.16 -16.95 31.75
CA MET A 390 -5.53 -17.96 30.89
C MET A 390 -4.45 -18.75 31.66
N ARG A 391 -3.65 -18.05 32.47
CA ARG A 391 -2.62 -18.68 33.31
C ARG A 391 -3.23 -19.62 34.39
N GLN A 392 -4.36 -19.25 34.96
CA GLN A 392 -5.11 -20.12 35.91
C GLN A 392 -5.60 -21.41 35.24
N ARG A 393 -5.78 -21.40 33.91
CA ARG A 393 -6.12 -22.58 33.09
C ARG A 393 -4.92 -23.39 32.65
N GLY A 394 -3.71 -23.05 33.12
CA GLY A 394 -2.47 -23.77 32.80
C GLY A 394 -1.79 -23.35 31.52
N ILE A 395 -2.24 -22.26 30.86
CA ILE A 395 -1.57 -21.73 29.68
C ILE A 395 -0.34 -20.93 30.12
N PRO A 396 0.87 -21.25 29.63
CA PRO A 396 2.08 -20.48 29.91
C PRO A 396 1.93 -19.01 29.60
N ALA A 397 2.52 -18.10 30.39
CA ALA A 397 2.36 -16.67 30.23
C ALA A 397 2.74 -16.18 28.80
N ARG A 398 3.82 -16.73 28.24
CA ARG A 398 4.23 -16.40 26.84
C ARG A 398 3.13 -16.78 25.84
N GLU A 399 2.59 -17.98 25.94
CA GLU A 399 1.56 -18.45 25.01
C GLU A 399 0.25 -17.65 25.18
N ALA A 400 -0.14 -17.35 26.42
CA ALA A 400 -1.31 -16.52 26.70
C ALA A 400 -1.19 -15.12 26.06
N ARG A 401 0.00 -14.49 26.13
CA ARG A 401 0.25 -13.21 25.46
C ARG A 401 0.10 -13.33 23.93
N LEU A 402 0.70 -14.35 23.32
CA LEU A 402 0.59 -14.58 21.87
C LEU A 402 -0.86 -14.76 21.43
N LEU A 403 -1.63 -15.55 22.16
CA LEU A 403 -3.05 -15.78 21.85
C LEU A 403 -3.88 -14.50 21.94
N LEU A 404 -3.63 -13.65 22.95
CA LEU A 404 -4.33 -12.37 23.09
C LEU A 404 -3.96 -11.39 21.94
N MET A 405 -2.68 -11.30 21.58
CA MET A 405 -2.24 -10.48 20.46
C MET A 405 -2.81 -10.97 19.12
N PHE A 406 -2.84 -12.29 18.92
CA PHE A 406 -3.43 -12.89 17.73
C PHE A 406 -4.93 -12.60 17.65
N ALA A 407 -5.68 -12.83 18.73
CA ALA A 407 -7.11 -12.53 18.78
C ALA A 407 -7.39 -11.03 18.52
N PHE A 408 -6.49 -10.14 18.96
CA PHE A 408 -6.63 -8.72 18.75
C PHE A 408 -6.57 -8.33 17.27
N VAL A 409 -5.64 -8.88 16.47
CA VAL A 409 -5.50 -8.56 15.04
C VAL A 409 -6.45 -9.35 14.15
N ASN A 410 -7.01 -10.46 14.64
CA ASN A 410 -7.86 -11.36 13.86
C ASN A 410 -9.08 -10.66 13.24
N GLU A 411 -9.63 -9.65 13.91
CA GLU A 411 -10.76 -8.86 13.38
C GLU A 411 -10.45 -8.22 12.03
N VAL A 412 -9.19 -7.82 11.76
CA VAL A 412 -8.77 -7.29 10.46
C VAL A 412 -8.64 -8.42 9.43
N ILE A 413 -8.10 -9.58 9.84
CA ILE A 413 -7.98 -10.75 8.96
C ILE A 413 -9.37 -11.23 8.52
N ASP A 414 -10.35 -11.20 9.42
CA ASP A 414 -11.72 -11.65 9.16
C ASP A 414 -12.44 -10.80 8.10
N THR A 415 -12.00 -9.56 7.83
CA THR A 415 -12.56 -8.72 6.76
C THR A 415 -12.18 -9.18 5.35
N ILE A 416 -11.17 -10.01 5.22
CA ILE A 416 -10.66 -10.52 3.95
C ILE A 416 -11.71 -11.45 3.33
N ARG A 417 -11.99 -11.28 2.02
CA ARG A 417 -12.99 -12.07 1.30
C ARG A 417 -12.41 -13.28 0.53
N LEU A 418 -11.12 -13.60 0.78
CA LEU A 418 -10.40 -14.73 0.19
C LEU A 418 -9.98 -15.72 1.29
N ASP A 419 -10.65 -16.85 1.42
CA ASP A 419 -10.42 -17.81 2.49
C ASP A 419 -8.98 -18.34 2.53
N ALA A 420 -8.40 -18.68 1.37
CA ALA A 420 -7.01 -19.13 1.30
C ALA A 420 -6.01 -18.05 1.78
N LEU A 421 -6.31 -16.76 1.57
CA LEU A 421 -5.49 -15.66 2.09
C LEU A 421 -5.67 -15.51 3.61
N LYS A 422 -6.89 -15.65 4.14
CA LYS A 422 -7.13 -15.67 5.60
C LYS A 422 -6.30 -16.75 6.28
N ASP A 423 -6.38 -17.98 5.80
CA ASP A 423 -5.65 -19.12 6.36
C ASP A 423 -4.13 -18.88 6.35
N ARG A 424 -3.63 -18.32 5.24
CA ARG A 424 -2.21 -17.97 5.12
C ARG A 424 -1.81 -16.88 6.10
N LEU A 425 -2.63 -15.84 6.26
CA LEU A 425 -2.35 -14.74 7.18
C LEU A 425 -2.39 -15.19 8.64
N HIS A 426 -3.31 -16.05 9.01
CA HIS A 426 -3.30 -16.66 10.36
C HIS A 426 -1.95 -17.31 10.65
N LEU A 427 -1.43 -18.11 9.71
CA LEU A 427 -0.13 -18.75 9.84
C LEU A 427 1.03 -17.74 9.90
N LEU A 428 1.01 -16.72 9.02
CA LEU A 428 2.06 -15.69 8.99
C LEU A 428 2.09 -14.86 10.27
N VAL A 429 0.93 -14.44 10.77
CA VAL A 429 0.80 -13.68 12.01
C VAL A 429 1.25 -14.53 13.21
N GLU A 430 0.89 -15.81 13.27
CA GLU A 430 1.39 -16.73 14.29
C GLU A 430 2.91 -16.83 14.26
N LYS A 431 3.49 -17.08 13.08
CA LYS A 431 4.95 -17.10 12.89
C LYS A 431 5.61 -15.79 13.31
N ARG A 432 4.99 -14.67 12.96
CA ARG A 432 5.49 -13.33 13.30
C ARG A 432 5.58 -13.15 14.82
N PHE A 433 4.51 -13.46 15.55
CA PHE A 433 4.50 -13.36 17.01
C PHE A 433 5.42 -14.35 17.70
N ARG A 434 5.68 -15.52 17.08
CA ARG A 434 6.65 -16.49 17.60
C ARG A 434 8.10 -16.13 17.30
N GLY A 435 8.35 -15.09 16.45
CA GLY A 435 9.68 -14.72 15.98
C GLY A 435 10.24 -15.68 14.93
N GLU A 436 9.36 -16.37 14.19
CA GLU A 436 9.70 -17.40 13.22
C GLU A 436 9.49 -16.94 11.75
N LEU A 437 9.08 -15.71 11.53
CA LEU A 437 8.80 -15.20 10.17
C LEU A 437 10.04 -15.29 9.26
N ASN A 438 11.24 -15.09 9.81
CA ASN A 438 12.52 -15.19 9.09
C ASN A 438 13.00 -16.64 8.90
N LYS A 439 12.22 -17.64 9.33
CA LYS A 439 12.54 -19.07 9.21
C LYS A 439 11.63 -19.77 8.20
N CYS A 440 11.30 -19.12 7.08
CA CYS A 440 10.53 -19.76 6.01
C CYS A 440 11.24 -21.02 5.52
N GLN A 441 10.73 -22.20 5.87
CA GLN A 441 11.20 -23.47 5.31
C GLN A 441 10.71 -23.53 3.85
N GLY A 442 11.65 -23.44 2.91
CA GLY A 442 11.37 -23.64 1.49
C GLY A 442 11.48 -22.43 0.58
N CYS A 443 11.57 -21.21 1.10
CA CYS A 443 11.87 -20.04 0.30
C CYS A 443 13.39 -19.90 0.13
N ALA A 444 13.89 -19.91 -1.11
CA ALA A 444 15.31 -19.69 -1.39
C ALA A 444 15.81 -18.27 -1.00
N ILE A 445 14.85 -17.37 -0.68
CA ILE A 445 15.08 -15.98 -0.29
C ILE A 445 15.51 -15.87 1.19
N CYS A 446 15.14 -16.85 2.03
CA CYS A 446 15.40 -16.82 3.47
C CYS A 446 16.60 -17.71 3.90
N LYS A 447 17.45 -18.15 2.96
CA LYS A 447 18.66 -18.91 3.26
C LYS A 447 19.89 -18.02 3.37
#